data_4ab6e4c4470811021c6b52a4b9084bb7
#
_entry.id   4ab6e4c4470811021c6b52a4b9084bb7
#
_cell.length_a   1.000
_cell.length_b   1.000
_cell.length_c   1.000
_cell.angle_alpha   90.00
_cell.angle_beta   90.00
_cell.angle_gamma   90.00
#
_symmetry.space_group_name_H-M   'P 1'
#
loop_
_entity.id
_entity.type
_entity.pdbx_description
1 polymer ?
#
loop_
_entity_poly.entity_id
_entity_poly.type
_entity_poly.pdbx_seq_one_letter_code
_entity_poly.pdbx_strand_id
1 'polypeptide(L)'
;MALAIGNAAPDFELVNQHGEKISLASYKGKKNVVIIFYPFAFSGICTGELCALRDDLSAFQNDNVELIAISCDPMYANKVFAEQEGYKFQVLSDFWPHGETSKAYGTFEESRGCSKRGTFIIGKDGNLKWQIVNGLGDARNITEYKAALSAL
;
A
#
# COMPACT_ATOMS: atom_id res chain seq x y z
N MET A 1 -17.95 -3.87 0.08
CA MET A 1 -18.04 -4.28 -1.33
C MET A 1 -16.64 -4.45 -1.91
N ALA A 2 -16.46 -5.51 -2.66
CA ALA A 2 -15.19 -5.71 -3.37
C ALA A 2 -15.04 -4.68 -4.50
N LEU A 3 -13.84 -4.21 -4.72
CA LEU A 3 -13.53 -3.30 -5.83
C LEU A 3 -13.51 -4.08 -7.13
N ALA A 4 -13.97 -3.47 -8.20
CA ALA A 4 -13.94 -4.06 -9.53
C ALA A 4 -12.84 -3.40 -10.38
N ILE A 5 -12.07 -4.22 -11.10
CA ILE A 5 -11.06 -3.73 -12.04
C ILE A 5 -11.75 -2.88 -13.12
N GLY A 6 -11.17 -1.74 -13.43
CA GLY A 6 -11.71 -0.77 -14.36
C GLY A 6 -12.50 0.36 -13.71
N ASN A 7 -12.93 0.18 -12.47
CA ASN A 7 -13.65 1.24 -11.74
C ASN A 7 -12.66 2.17 -11.03
N ALA A 8 -13.13 3.36 -10.68
CA ALA A 8 -12.33 4.32 -9.93
C ALA A 8 -11.94 3.74 -8.57
N ALA A 9 -10.66 3.85 -8.22
CA ALA A 9 -10.16 3.44 -6.92
C ALA A 9 -10.63 4.45 -5.85
N PRO A 10 -11.00 3.99 -4.63
CA PRO A 10 -11.35 4.89 -3.56
C PRO A 10 -10.21 5.86 -3.25
N ASP A 11 -10.51 7.16 -3.21
CA ASP A 11 -9.53 8.15 -2.81
C ASP A 11 -9.31 8.11 -1.30
N PHE A 12 -8.19 8.63 -0.86
CA PHE A 12 -7.85 8.77 0.56
C PHE A 12 -6.90 9.93 0.76
N GLU A 13 -6.84 10.42 1.99
CA GLU A 13 -5.82 11.35 2.44
C GLU A 13 -5.33 10.87 3.79
N LEU A 14 -4.09 10.41 3.85
CA LEU A 14 -3.47 9.83 5.04
C LEU A 14 -2.12 10.48 5.30
N VAL A 15 -1.66 10.45 6.55
CA VAL A 15 -0.34 10.99 6.93
C VAL A 15 0.73 9.95 6.67
N ASN A 16 1.85 10.38 6.09
CA ASN A 16 3.03 9.52 5.94
C ASN A 16 3.91 9.55 7.20
N GLN A 17 5.04 8.85 7.15
CA GLN A 17 6.00 8.76 8.26
C GLN A 17 6.65 10.10 8.63
N HIS A 18 6.54 11.10 7.77
CA HIS A 18 7.08 12.45 8.01
C HIS A 18 6.02 13.45 8.48
N GLY A 19 4.78 13.00 8.70
CA GLY A 19 3.67 13.86 9.11
C GLY A 19 3.04 14.63 7.96
N GLU A 20 3.37 14.31 6.72
CA GLU A 20 2.81 14.95 5.53
C GLU A 20 1.54 14.23 5.08
N LYS A 21 0.55 15.01 4.62
CA LYS A 21 -0.69 14.45 4.07
C LYS A 21 -0.48 14.02 2.63
N ILE A 22 -0.81 12.77 2.35
CA ILE A 22 -0.68 12.17 1.02
C ILE A 22 -2.06 11.70 0.57
N SER A 23 -2.48 12.09 -0.63
CA SER A 23 -3.74 11.63 -1.22
C SER A 23 -3.49 10.86 -2.50
N LEU A 24 -4.35 9.88 -2.79
CA LEU A 24 -4.28 9.15 -4.05
C LEU A 24 -4.51 10.08 -5.25
N ALA A 25 -5.44 11.01 -5.12
CA ALA A 25 -5.78 11.96 -6.18
C ALA A 25 -4.60 12.80 -6.65
N SER A 26 -3.59 13.03 -5.79
CA SER A 26 -2.40 13.81 -6.15
C SER A 26 -1.53 13.16 -7.22
N TYR A 27 -1.69 11.85 -7.44
CA TYR A 27 -0.94 11.11 -8.46
C TYR A 27 -1.70 10.96 -9.77
N LYS A 28 -2.99 11.27 -9.80
CA LYS A 28 -3.84 11.12 -10.99
C LYS A 28 -3.29 11.98 -12.13
N GLY A 29 -3.12 11.36 -13.30
CA GLY A 29 -2.54 12.02 -14.46
C GLY A 29 -1.02 12.10 -14.45
N LYS A 30 -0.36 11.63 -13.38
CA LYS A 30 1.09 11.73 -13.20
C LYS A 30 1.79 10.39 -13.13
N LYS A 31 1.32 9.50 -12.25
CA LYS A 31 1.95 8.20 -12.00
C LYS A 31 0.91 7.11 -11.81
N ASN A 32 1.27 5.89 -12.18
CA ASN A 32 0.60 4.71 -11.67
C ASN A 32 0.98 4.53 -10.21
N VAL A 33 0.08 3.98 -9.39
CA VAL A 33 0.32 3.81 -7.95
C VAL A 33 0.20 2.34 -7.58
N VAL A 34 1.20 1.81 -6.89
CA VAL A 34 1.13 0.50 -6.26
C VAL A 34 0.86 0.72 -4.77
N ILE A 35 -0.28 0.22 -4.30
CA ILE A 35 -0.67 0.32 -2.90
C ILE A 35 -0.51 -1.04 -2.24
N ILE A 36 0.28 -1.09 -1.17
CA ILE A 36 0.54 -2.29 -0.38
C ILE A 36 -0.06 -2.09 1.00
N PHE A 37 -1.12 -2.82 1.32
CA PHE A 37 -1.62 -2.87 2.69
C PHE A 37 -0.87 -3.97 3.44
N TYR A 38 -0.44 -3.68 4.66
CA TYR A 38 0.23 -4.68 5.50
C TYR A 38 -0.36 -4.66 6.92
N PRO A 39 -0.39 -5.84 7.62
CA PRO A 39 -1.07 -5.94 8.91
C PRO A 39 -0.46 -5.09 10.02
N PHE A 40 0.82 -5.29 10.33
CA PHE A 40 1.46 -4.66 11.48
C PHE A 40 2.91 -4.32 11.20
N ALA A 41 3.31 -3.10 11.54
CA ALA A 41 4.71 -2.73 11.60
C ALA A 41 5.47 -3.69 12.52
N PHE A 42 6.72 -3.98 12.20
CA PHE A 42 7.63 -4.84 12.97
C PHE A 42 7.28 -6.34 12.97
N SER A 43 6.17 -6.79 12.37
CA SER A 43 5.91 -8.22 12.27
C SER A 43 6.88 -8.86 11.25
N GLY A 44 7.27 -10.13 11.48
CA GLY A 44 8.31 -10.78 10.69
C GLY A 44 7.99 -10.87 9.20
N ILE A 45 6.76 -11.29 8.83
CA ILE A 45 6.35 -11.40 7.42
C ILE A 45 6.25 -10.00 6.78
N CYS A 46 5.66 -9.02 7.47
CA CYS A 46 5.55 -7.66 6.96
C CYS A 46 6.93 -7.05 6.72
N THR A 47 7.84 -7.20 7.66
CA THR A 47 9.21 -6.71 7.52
C THR A 47 9.89 -7.33 6.30
N GLY A 48 9.79 -8.64 6.13
CA GLY A 48 10.38 -9.34 4.98
C GLY A 48 9.81 -8.88 3.64
N GLU A 49 8.50 -8.71 3.55
CA GLU A 49 7.83 -8.25 2.33
C GLU A 49 8.25 -6.82 1.95
N LEU A 50 8.24 -5.91 2.92
CA LEU A 50 8.60 -4.51 2.67
C LEU A 50 10.10 -4.37 2.39
N CYS A 51 10.94 -5.19 3.00
CA CYS A 51 12.37 -5.23 2.69
C CYS A 51 12.63 -5.72 1.26
N ALA A 52 11.86 -6.68 0.78
CA ALA A 52 11.96 -7.14 -0.62
C ALA A 52 11.62 -6.01 -1.60
N LEU A 53 10.59 -5.21 -1.29
CA LEU A 53 10.23 -4.04 -2.08
C LEU A 53 11.29 -2.94 -1.99
N ARG A 54 11.84 -2.71 -0.80
CA ARG A 54 12.96 -1.77 -0.59
C ARG A 54 14.16 -2.13 -1.48
N ASP A 55 14.52 -3.40 -1.51
CA ASP A 55 15.70 -3.89 -2.22
C ASP A 55 15.54 -3.86 -3.74
N ASP A 56 14.29 -3.78 -4.23
CA ASP A 56 13.96 -3.70 -5.66
C ASP A 56 13.12 -2.44 -5.96
N LEU A 57 13.40 -1.38 -5.26
CA LEU A 57 12.54 -0.18 -5.24
C LEU A 57 12.38 0.45 -6.62
N SER A 58 13.41 0.47 -7.45
CA SER A 58 13.34 1.12 -8.77
C SER A 58 12.28 0.50 -9.69
N ALA A 59 11.91 -0.77 -9.47
CA ALA A 59 10.83 -1.41 -10.21
C ALA A 59 9.44 -0.91 -9.79
N PHE A 60 9.31 -0.38 -8.57
CA PHE A 60 8.03 0.02 -7.97
C PHE A 60 7.94 1.53 -7.70
N GLN A 61 9.04 2.26 -7.80
CA GLN A 61 9.08 3.70 -7.57
C GLN A 61 10.08 4.34 -8.53
N ASN A 62 9.54 5.09 -9.50
CA ASN A 62 10.30 5.77 -10.54
C ASN A 62 9.45 6.91 -11.13
N ASP A 63 9.82 7.42 -12.30
CA ASP A 63 9.09 8.53 -12.93
C ASP A 63 7.64 8.18 -13.31
N ASN A 64 7.32 6.90 -13.43
CA ASN A 64 5.99 6.43 -13.86
C ASN A 64 5.18 5.71 -12.79
N VAL A 65 5.80 5.34 -11.67
CA VAL A 65 5.18 4.52 -10.62
C VAL A 65 5.54 5.08 -9.25
N GLU A 66 4.56 5.15 -8.36
CA GLU A 66 4.74 5.45 -6.94
C GLU A 66 4.36 4.24 -6.10
N LEU A 67 5.19 3.92 -5.11
CA LEU A 67 4.92 2.85 -4.15
C LEU A 67 4.42 3.46 -2.84
N ILE A 68 3.26 2.98 -2.38
CA ILE A 68 2.65 3.42 -1.13
C ILE A 68 2.35 2.19 -0.27
N ALA A 69 2.88 2.16 0.94
CA ALA A 69 2.52 1.15 1.94
C ALA A 69 1.54 1.76 2.95
N ILE A 70 0.53 1.01 3.35
CA ILE A 70 -0.52 1.46 4.28
C ILE A 70 -0.74 0.40 5.36
N SER A 71 -0.78 0.81 6.62
CA SER A 71 -1.20 -0.03 7.73
C SER A 71 -2.08 0.76 8.69
N CYS A 72 -2.74 0.05 9.60
CA CYS A 72 -3.54 0.68 10.65
C CYS A 72 -2.69 1.12 11.86
N ASP A 73 -1.37 1.02 11.76
CA ASP A 73 -0.47 1.47 12.82
C ASP A 73 -0.44 3.00 12.92
N PRO A 74 -0.18 3.56 14.11
CA PRO A 74 0.03 5.00 14.26
C PRO A 74 1.22 5.50 13.44
N MET A 75 1.18 6.77 13.05
CA MET A 75 2.24 7.40 12.25
C MET A 75 3.63 7.22 12.87
N TYR A 76 3.75 7.39 14.18
CA TYR A 76 5.04 7.28 14.87
C TYR A 76 5.61 5.87 14.85
N ALA A 77 4.76 4.84 14.93
CA ALA A 77 5.19 3.45 14.78
C ALA A 77 5.72 3.20 13.36
N ASN A 78 5.00 3.67 12.36
CA ASN A 78 5.43 3.56 10.96
C ASN A 78 6.72 4.34 10.70
N LYS A 79 6.90 5.49 11.34
CA LYS A 79 8.13 6.29 11.24
C LYS A 79 9.34 5.51 11.71
N VAL A 80 9.27 4.94 12.91
CA VAL A 80 10.37 4.15 13.48
C VAL A 80 10.65 2.92 12.61
N PHE A 81 9.60 2.25 12.17
CA PHE A 81 9.71 1.08 11.31
C PHE A 81 10.43 1.43 9.98
N ALA A 82 10.00 2.49 9.32
CA ALA A 82 10.59 2.93 8.06
C ALA A 82 12.06 3.37 8.23
N GLU A 83 12.38 4.09 9.29
CA GLU A 83 13.75 4.52 9.58
C GLU A 83 14.66 3.33 9.88
N GLN A 84 14.20 2.42 10.72
CA GLN A 84 14.96 1.24 11.12
C GLN A 84 15.29 0.33 9.94
N GLU A 85 14.35 0.17 9.01
CA GLU A 85 14.51 -0.72 7.85
C GLU A 85 14.98 0.02 6.60
N GLY A 86 15.10 1.33 6.64
CA GLY A 86 15.59 2.12 5.51
C GLY A 86 14.61 2.23 4.34
N TYR A 87 13.32 2.24 4.61
CA TYR A 87 12.30 2.38 3.57
C TYR A 87 12.28 3.80 3.00
N LYS A 88 12.36 3.94 1.68
CA LYS A 88 12.34 5.23 0.96
C LYS A 88 11.02 5.49 0.24
N PHE A 89 10.03 4.64 0.42
CA PHE A 89 8.68 4.83 -0.12
C PHE A 89 7.76 5.40 0.95
N GLN A 90 6.56 5.84 0.52
CA GLN A 90 5.56 6.38 1.43
C GLN A 90 5.00 5.29 2.32
N VAL A 91 4.96 5.53 3.63
CA VAL A 91 4.35 4.62 4.61
C VAL A 91 3.24 5.39 5.31
N LEU A 92 2.00 5.10 4.95
CA LEU A 92 0.83 5.86 5.40
C LEU A 92 0.13 5.18 6.56
N SER A 93 -0.48 6.01 7.43
CA SER A 93 -1.17 5.56 8.62
C SER A 93 -2.69 5.63 8.43
N ASP A 94 -3.34 4.46 8.45
CA ASP A 94 -4.79 4.31 8.44
C ASP A 94 -5.31 4.09 9.87
N PHE A 95 -4.72 4.82 10.81
CA PHE A 95 -4.99 4.63 12.25
C PHE A 95 -6.34 5.22 12.67
N TRP A 96 -6.70 6.39 12.13
CA TRP A 96 -7.94 7.04 12.55
C TRP A 96 -8.61 7.84 11.42
N PRO A 97 -9.91 7.68 11.14
CA PRO A 97 -10.76 6.61 11.69
C PRO A 97 -10.18 5.25 11.38
N HIS A 98 -10.13 4.39 12.39
CA HIS A 98 -9.33 3.15 12.34
C HIS A 98 -9.74 2.21 11.20
N GLY A 99 -8.83 2.00 10.26
CA GLY A 99 -9.04 1.09 9.15
C GLY A 99 -10.02 1.60 8.08
N GLU A 100 -10.34 2.89 8.05
CA GLU A 100 -11.30 3.45 7.09
C GLU A 100 -10.87 3.18 5.64
N THR A 101 -9.61 3.44 5.31
CA THR A 101 -9.08 3.19 3.96
C THR A 101 -8.98 1.69 3.67
N SER A 102 -8.54 0.89 4.63
CA SER A 102 -8.50 -0.56 4.49
C SER A 102 -9.88 -1.14 4.21
N LYS A 103 -10.91 -0.63 4.88
CA LYS A 103 -12.30 -1.03 4.64
C LYS A 103 -12.77 -0.64 3.24
N ALA A 104 -12.44 0.58 2.80
CA ALA A 104 -12.81 1.05 1.47
C ALA A 104 -12.21 0.17 0.37
N TYR A 105 -11.02 -0.38 0.60
CA TYR A 105 -10.36 -1.29 -0.33
C TYR A 105 -10.72 -2.76 -0.10
N GLY A 106 -11.63 -3.06 0.82
CA GLY A 106 -12.05 -4.44 1.10
C GLY A 106 -10.97 -5.31 1.73
N THR A 107 -10.01 -4.72 2.42
CA THR A 107 -8.85 -5.42 2.96
C THR A 107 -8.69 -5.26 4.48
N PHE A 108 -9.78 -4.90 5.19
CA PHE A 108 -9.74 -4.79 6.65
C PHE A 108 -10.07 -6.13 7.31
N GLU A 109 -9.27 -6.52 8.31
CA GLU A 109 -9.49 -7.72 9.11
C GLU A 109 -10.11 -7.34 10.45
N GLU A 110 -11.42 -7.53 10.58
CA GLU A 110 -12.20 -7.14 11.77
C GLU A 110 -11.72 -7.82 13.04
N SER A 111 -11.34 -9.10 12.94
CA SER A 111 -10.96 -9.89 14.13
C SER A 111 -9.62 -9.45 14.75
N ARG A 112 -8.80 -8.75 13.99
CA ARG A 112 -7.46 -8.31 14.42
C ARG A 112 -7.32 -6.80 14.43
N GLY A 113 -8.26 -6.05 13.87
CA GLY A 113 -8.18 -4.60 13.79
C GLY A 113 -7.05 -4.08 12.92
N CYS A 114 -6.72 -4.81 11.87
CA CYS A 114 -5.60 -4.48 10.97
C CYS A 114 -5.98 -4.71 9.51
N SER A 115 -5.07 -4.29 8.62
CA SER A 115 -5.22 -4.60 7.19
C SER A 115 -4.83 -6.05 6.91
N LYS A 116 -5.49 -6.67 5.95
CA LYS A 116 -5.00 -7.89 5.30
C LYS A 116 -3.84 -7.51 4.37
N ARG A 117 -3.21 -8.50 3.73
CA ARG A 117 -2.12 -8.29 2.78
C ARG A 117 -2.70 -8.01 1.39
N GLY A 118 -3.26 -6.83 1.23
CA GLY A 118 -3.84 -6.38 -0.04
C GLY A 118 -2.83 -5.63 -0.89
N THR A 119 -2.85 -5.86 -2.19
CA THR A 119 -2.03 -5.14 -3.17
C THR A 119 -2.93 -4.66 -4.30
N PHE A 120 -2.84 -3.38 -4.61
CA PHE A 120 -3.68 -2.73 -5.60
C PHE A 120 -2.82 -1.90 -6.52
N ILE A 121 -3.04 -2.02 -7.84
CA ILE A 121 -2.36 -1.19 -8.83
C ILE A 121 -3.40 -0.27 -9.44
N ILE A 122 -3.16 1.04 -9.31
CA ILE A 122 -4.02 2.10 -9.79
C ILE A 122 -3.34 2.76 -10.99
N GLY A 123 -4.05 2.89 -12.09
CA GLY A 123 -3.52 3.56 -13.27
C GLY A 123 -3.48 5.07 -13.13
N LYS A 124 -2.80 5.73 -14.05
CA LYS A 124 -2.74 7.21 -14.12
C LYS A 124 -4.13 7.84 -14.25
N ASP A 125 -5.10 7.10 -14.80
CA ASP A 125 -6.49 7.55 -14.92
C ASP A 125 -7.27 7.48 -13.61
N GLY A 126 -6.67 6.96 -12.53
CA GLY A 126 -7.30 6.80 -11.23
C GLY A 126 -8.13 5.52 -11.11
N ASN A 127 -8.10 4.65 -12.09
CA ASN A 127 -8.87 3.41 -12.08
C ASN A 127 -8.04 2.21 -11.62
N LEU A 128 -8.70 1.27 -10.96
CA LEU A 128 -8.09 0.03 -10.50
C LEU A 128 -7.74 -0.84 -11.71
N LYS A 129 -6.48 -1.23 -11.83
CA LYS A 129 -5.95 -2.05 -12.94
C LYS A 129 -5.68 -3.49 -12.53
N TRP A 130 -5.34 -3.73 -11.27
CA TRP A 130 -5.00 -5.05 -10.76
C TRP A 130 -5.15 -5.09 -9.25
N GLN A 131 -5.50 -6.25 -8.70
CA GLN A 131 -5.61 -6.43 -7.25
C GLN A 131 -5.41 -7.87 -6.85
N ILE A 132 -4.89 -8.06 -5.64
CA ILE A 132 -4.88 -9.34 -4.94
C ILE A 132 -4.97 -9.08 -3.44
N VAL A 133 -5.71 -9.91 -2.72
CA VAL A 133 -5.78 -9.85 -1.26
C VAL A 133 -5.39 -11.21 -0.71
N ASN A 134 -4.21 -11.26 -0.06
CA ASN A 134 -3.70 -12.46 0.59
C ASN A 134 -4.11 -12.49 2.06
N GLY A 135 -4.20 -13.68 2.64
CA GLY A 135 -4.45 -13.85 4.08
C GLY A 135 -3.29 -13.35 4.93
N LEU A 136 -3.53 -13.20 6.23
CA LEU A 136 -2.53 -12.65 7.16
C LEU A 136 -1.23 -13.44 7.22
N GLY A 137 -1.30 -14.77 7.05
CA GLY A 137 -0.14 -15.65 7.07
C GLY A 137 0.51 -15.89 5.71
N ASP A 138 -0.07 -15.34 4.63
CA ASP A 138 0.37 -15.63 3.26
C ASP A 138 1.25 -14.50 2.74
N ALA A 139 2.53 -14.78 2.53
CA ALA A 139 3.47 -13.81 1.98
C ALA A 139 3.12 -13.43 0.54
N ARG A 140 3.50 -12.21 0.15
CA ARG A 140 3.27 -11.67 -1.19
C ARG A 140 4.27 -12.24 -2.20
N ASN A 141 3.85 -12.25 -3.47
CA ASN A 141 4.74 -12.56 -4.59
C ASN A 141 4.97 -11.29 -5.42
N ILE A 142 6.07 -10.60 -5.19
CA ILE A 142 6.37 -9.33 -5.88
C ILE A 142 6.63 -9.51 -7.38
N THR A 143 6.94 -10.71 -7.84
CA THR A 143 7.10 -11.00 -9.27
C THR A 143 5.77 -10.79 -10.02
N GLU A 144 4.66 -11.16 -9.41
CA GLU A 144 3.33 -10.92 -9.97
C GLU A 144 3.05 -9.42 -10.12
N TYR A 145 3.51 -8.61 -9.17
CA TYR A 145 3.32 -7.16 -9.19
C TYR A 145 4.09 -6.52 -10.34
N LYS A 146 5.35 -6.97 -10.57
CA LYS A 146 6.15 -6.50 -11.70
C LYS A 146 5.49 -6.83 -13.02
N ALA A 147 4.97 -8.06 -13.17
CA ALA A 147 4.26 -8.47 -14.38
C ALA A 147 3.02 -7.61 -14.62
N ALA A 148 2.23 -7.34 -13.58
CA ALA A 148 1.04 -6.51 -13.68
C ALA A 148 1.39 -5.06 -14.06
N LEU A 149 2.46 -4.49 -13.51
CA LEU A 149 2.94 -3.15 -13.89
C LEU A 149 3.38 -3.09 -15.34
N SER A 150 4.06 -4.12 -15.81
CA SER A 150 4.53 -4.18 -17.21
C SER A 150 3.39 -4.25 -18.23
N ALA A 151 2.21 -4.67 -17.80
CA ALA A 151 1.02 -4.78 -18.64
C ALA A 151 0.22 -3.48 -18.79
N LEU A 152 0.58 -2.42 -18.07
CA LEU A 152 -0.11 -1.12 -18.11
C LEU A 152 0.21 -0.30 -19.37
#